data_1b1b340a42b800b44cccd0bd5d8a06aa
#
_entry.id   1b1b340a42b800b44cccd0bd5d8a06aa
#
_cell.length_a   1.000
_cell.length_b   1.000
_cell.length_c   1.000
_cell.angle_alpha   90.00
_cell.angle_beta   90.00
_cell.angle_gamma   90.00
#
_symmetry.space_group_name_H-M   'P 1'
#
loop_
_entity.id
_entity.type
_entity.pdbx_description
1 polymer ?
#
loop_
_entity_poly.entity_id
_entity_poly.type
_entity_poly.pdbx_seq_one_letter_code
_entity_poly.pdbx_strand_id
1 'polypeptide(L)'
;PESLLDEARFVQRLARALVHRADVAEDIAQDVLVTALQPSNTAPHHLRGWLATLTRRLASRFRTQERRRANHESHAAKATADEREQRTVERLRLQRRLCEAVESLAEPYRTTVT
;
A
#
# COMPACT_ATOMS: atom_id res chain seq x y z
N PRO A 1 -7.97 20.33 9.01
CA PRO A 1 -6.88 21.28 9.15
C PRO A 1 -5.72 21.03 8.21
N GLU A 2 -4.72 21.84 8.32
CA GLU A 2 -3.56 21.81 7.46
C GLU A 2 -2.84 20.47 7.47
N SER A 3 -2.76 19.82 8.62
CA SER A 3 -2.07 18.53 8.74
C SER A 3 -2.75 17.44 7.91
N LEU A 4 -4.07 17.46 7.87
CA LEU A 4 -4.80 16.49 7.06
C LEU A 4 -4.57 16.73 5.57
N LEU A 5 -4.54 17.99 5.16
CA LEU A 5 -4.26 18.35 3.77
C LEU A 5 -2.85 17.98 3.37
N ASP A 6 -1.88 18.18 4.27
CA ASP A 6 -0.49 17.80 4.03
C ASP A 6 -0.35 16.29 3.88
N GLU A 7 -1.06 15.54 4.71
CA GLU A 7 -1.06 14.09 4.61
C GLU A 7 -1.69 13.61 3.30
N ALA A 8 -2.76 14.28 2.87
CA ALA A 8 -3.40 13.95 1.59
C ALA A 8 -2.44 14.17 0.43
N ARG A 9 -1.70 15.27 0.45
CA ARG A 9 -0.71 15.56 -0.59
C ARG A 9 0.43 14.55 -0.59
N PHE A 10 0.86 14.16 0.60
CA PHE A 10 1.90 13.14 0.74
C PHE A 10 1.46 11.82 0.11
N VAL A 11 0.24 11.38 0.41
CA VAL A 11 -0.30 10.14 -0.13
C VAL A 11 -0.40 10.22 -1.65
N GLN A 12 -0.89 11.35 -2.18
CA GLN A 12 -1.00 11.54 -3.63
C GLN A 12 0.36 11.46 -4.32
N ARG A 13 1.36 12.12 -3.77
CA ARG A 13 2.71 12.10 -4.35
C ARG A 13 3.31 10.70 -4.29
N LEU A 14 3.12 10.01 -3.18
CA LEU A 14 3.65 8.66 -3.04
C LEU A 14 2.97 7.71 -4.03
N ALA A 15 1.66 7.80 -4.17
CA ALA A 15 0.92 6.96 -5.12
C ALA A 15 1.40 7.19 -6.54
N ARG A 16 1.61 8.45 -6.92
CA ARG A 16 2.12 8.78 -8.26
C ARG A 16 3.53 8.27 -8.50
N ALA A 17 4.35 8.26 -7.46
CA ALA A 17 5.70 7.73 -7.57
C ALA A 17 5.72 6.22 -7.75
N LEU A 18 4.74 5.53 -7.17
CA LEU A 18 4.67 4.07 -7.20
C LEU A 18 3.90 3.53 -8.40
N VAL A 19 2.94 4.29 -8.92
CA VAL A 19 2.11 3.88 -10.04
C VAL A 19 2.19 4.95 -11.13
N HIS A 20 2.58 4.56 -12.32
CA HIS A 20 2.80 5.50 -13.41
C HIS A 20 1.51 6.03 -14.05
N ARG A 21 0.39 5.38 -13.81
CA ARG A 21 -0.89 5.84 -14.32
C ARG A 21 -1.52 6.80 -13.32
N ALA A 22 -1.74 8.03 -13.76
CA ALA A 22 -2.26 9.08 -12.88
C ALA A 22 -3.66 8.77 -12.35
N ASP A 23 -4.53 8.20 -13.18
CA ASP A 23 -5.89 7.85 -12.78
C ASP A 23 -5.89 6.79 -11.67
N VAL A 24 -5.05 5.79 -11.80
CA VAL A 24 -4.93 4.72 -10.80
C VAL A 24 -4.30 5.26 -9.51
N ALA A 25 -3.28 6.10 -9.64
CA ALA A 25 -2.64 6.69 -8.47
C ALA A 25 -3.64 7.52 -7.66
N GLU A 26 -4.50 8.25 -8.34
CA GLU A 26 -5.55 9.04 -7.70
C GLU A 26 -6.56 8.17 -6.97
N ASP A 27 -6.97 7.07 -7.60
CA ASP A 27 -7.87 6.11 -6.97
C ASP A 27 -7.26 5.49 -5.72
N ILE A 28 -5.99 5.13 -5.79
CA ILE A 28 -5.27 4.58 -4.65
C ILE A 28 -5.21 5.59 -3.51
N ALA A 29 -4.88 6.85 -3.84
CA ALA A 29 -4.81 7.90 -2.83
C ALA A 29 -6.16 8.10 -2.16
N GLN A 30 -7.24 8.09 -2.92
CA GLN A 30 -8.58 8.20 -2.37
C GLN A 30 -8.90 7.05 -1.43
N ASP A 31 -8.60 5.82 -1.84
CA ASP A 31 -8.87 4.64 -1.02
C ASP A 31 -8.11 4.70 0.31
N VAL A 32 -6.85 5.12 0.26
CA VAL A 32 -6.04 5.25 1.47
C VAL A 32 -6.64 6.28 2.41
N LEU A 33 -7.03 7.43 1.87
CA LEU A 33 -7.59 8.51 2.69
C LEU A 33 -8.95 8.16 3.27
N VAL A 34 -9.79 7.49 2.48
CA VAL A 34 -11.09 7.01 2.96
C VAL A 34 -10.91 6.01 4.10
N THR A 35 -9.98 5.09 3.94
CA THR A 35 -9.66 4.11 4.97
C THR A 35 -9.19 4.80 6.24
N ALA A 36 -8.35 5.81 6.11
CA ALA A 36 -7.82 6.55 7.24
C ALA A 36 -8.90 7.30 8.01
N LEU A 37 -9.94 7.77 7.29
CA LEU A 37 -11.00 8.55 7.89
C LEU A 37 -12.14 7.71 8.48
N GLN A 38 -12.12 6.40 8.31
CA GLN A 38 -13.16 5.54 8.85
C GLN A 38 -13.13 5.54 10.38
N PRO A 39 -14.30 5.70 11.03
CA PRO A 39 -14.34 5.76 12.49
C PRO A 39 -13.85 4.49 13.19
N SER A 40 -13.96 3.35 12.50
CA SER A 40 -13.53 2.07 13.04
C SER A 40 -12.01 1.93 13.11
N ASN A 41 -11.29 2.78 12.40
CA ASN A 41 -9.84 2.74 12.41
C ASN A 41 -9.28 3.57 13.56
N THR A 42 -8.49 2.93 14.40
CA THR A 42 -7.73 3.64 15.40
C THR A 42 -6.43 4.10 14.75
N ALA A 43 -6.31 5.41 14.57
CA ALA A 43 -5.13 5.96 13.93
C ALA A 43 -3.90 5.66 14.79
N PRO A 44 -2.84 5.09 14.21
CA PRO A 44 -1.59 4.90 14.95
C PRO A 44 -0.93 6.24 15.21
N HIS A 45 -0.02 6.26 16.19
CA HIS A 45 0.67 7.50 16.55
C HIS A 45 1.49 8.06 15.40
N HIS A 46 1.99 7.20 14.51
CA HIS A 46 2.73 7.63 13.34
C HIS A 46 1.86 7.51 12.11
N LEU A 47 1.02 8.51 11.91
CA LEU A 47 0.02 8.51 10.85
C LEU A 47 0.65 8.44 9.46
N ARG A 48 1.70 9.22 9.22
CA ARG A 48 2.33 9.26 7.90
C ARG A 48 2.94 7.92 7.50
N GLY A 49 3.58 7.24 8.45
CA GLY A 49 4.12 5.91 8.22
C GLY A 49 3.03 4.90 7.88
N TRP A 50 1.92 4.97 8.60
CA TRP A 50 0.77 4.11 8.35
C TRP A 50 0.16 4.36 6.97
N LEU A 51 0.00 5.63 6.61
CA LEU A 51 -0.51 6.01 5.29
C LEU A 51 0.42 5.54 4.18
N ALA A 52 1.73 5.69 4.38
CA ALA A 52 2.72 5.23 3.41
C ALA A 52 2.62 3.71 3.21
N THR A 53 2.43 2.96 4.28
CA THR A 53 2.30 1.50 4.19
C THR A 53 1.04 1.12 3.42
N LEU A 54 -0.09 1.75 3.72
CA LEU A 54 -1.33 1.50 2.99
C LEU A 54 -1.17 1.81 1.50
N THR A 55 -0.54 2.94 1.20
CA THR A 55 -0.33 3.36 -0.18
C THR A 55 0.54 2.35 -0.93
N ARG A 56 1.63 1.92 -0.32
CA ARG A 56 2.52 0.93 -0.93
C ARG A 56 1.83 -0.41 -1.11
N ARG A 57 1.00 -0.80 -0.15
CA ARG A 57 0.26 -2.06 -0.25
C ARG A 57 -0.70 -2.04 -1.42
N LEU A 58 -1.47 -0.97 -1.57
CA LEU A 58 -2.43 -0.86 -2.67
C LEU A 58 -1.72 -0.73 -4.02
N ALA A 59 -0.62 0.02 -4.07
CA ALA A 59 0.17 0.15 -5.30
C ALA A 59 0.78 -1.19 -5.70
N SER A 60 1.30 -1.94 -4.73
CA SER A 60 1.87 -3.26 -4.97
C SER A 60 0.82 -4.23 -5.48
N ARG A 61 -0.37 -4.19 -4.88
CA ARG A 61 -1.50 -5.03 -5.30
C ARG A 61 -1.90 -4.72 -6.74
N PHE A 62 -1.97 -3.44 -7.08
CA PHE A 62 -2.29 -3.02 -8.43
C PHE A 62 -1.24 -3.51 -9.43
N ARG A 63 0.03 -3.32 -9.12
CA ARG A 63 1.12 -3.73 -10.01
C ARG A 63 1.14 -5.24 -10.20
N THR A 64 0.83 -5.99 -9.14
CA THR A 64 0.73 -7.45 -9.24
C THR A 64 -0.41 -7.87 -10.15
N GLN A 65 -1.56 -7.22 -10.03
CA GLN A 65 -2.71 -7.49 -10.88
C GLN A 65 -2.42 -7.15 -12.35
N GLU A 66 -1.77 -6.04 -12.60
CA GLU A 66 -1.38 -5.65 -13.95
C GLU A 66 -0.42 -6.66 -14.55
N ARG A 67 0.53 -7.11 -13.76
CA ARG A 67 1.51 -8.11 -14.20
C ARG A 67 0.83 -9.43 -14.51
N ARG A 68 -0.12 -9.84 -13.68
CA ARG A 68 -0.90 -11.05 -13.92
C ARG A 68 -1.72 -10.94 -15.19
N ARG A 69 -2.34 -9.79 -15.40
CA ARG A 69 -3.13 -9.54 -16.61
C ARG A 69 -2.25 -9.64 -17.85
N ALA A 70 -1.10 -8.97 -17.83
CA ALA A 70 -0.16 -9.00 -18.94
C ALA A 70 0.35 -10.42 -19.20
N ASN A 71 0.70 -11.13 -18.14
CA ASN A 71 1.16 -12.52 -18.26
C ASN A 71 0.05 -13.44 -18.75
N HIS A 72 -1.18 -13.20 -18.29
CA HIS A 72 -2.33 -14.00 -18.72
C HIS A 72 -2.61 -13.80 -20.20
N GLU A 73 -2.50 -12.59 -20.67
CA GLU A 73 -2.67 -12.28 -22.09
C GLU A 73 -1.56 -12.83 -22.95
N SER A 74 -0.32 -12.74 -22.46
CA SER A 74 0.86 -13.16 -23.22
C SER A 74 1.15 -14.66 -23.12
N HIS A 75 0.87 -15.26 -21.98
CA HIS A 75 1.27 -16.63 -21.66
C HIS A 75 0.18 -17.42 -20.96
N ALA A 76 -1.06 -17.22 -21.37
CA ALA A 76 -2.22 -17.84 -20.72
C ALA A 76 -2.04 -19.36 -20.50
N ALA A 77 -1.36 -20.03 -21.41
CA ALA A 77 -1.15 -21.48 -21.33
C ALA A 77 0.14 -21.91 -20.63
N LYS A 78 1.01 -20.97 -20.28
CA LYS A 78 2.35 -21.29 -19.78
C LYS A 78 2.59 -21.01 -18.30
N ALA A 79 1.70 -20.30 -17.65
CA ALA A 79 1.86 -19.99 -16.23
C ALA A 79 1.56 -21.26 -15.43
N THR A 80 2.59 -21.80 -14.76
CA THR A 80 2.41 -22.96 -13.92
C THR A 80 1.81 -22.60 -12.57
N ALA A 81 1.16 -23.58 -11.93
CA ALA A 81 0.60 -23.36 -10.58
C ALA A 81 1.70 -22.98 -9.59
N ASP A 82 2.89 -23.56 -9.76
CA ASP A 82 4.02 -23.27 -8.89
C ASP A 82 4.47 -21.82 -8.96
N GLU A 83 4.49 -21.25 -10.15
CA GLU A 83 4.84 -19.83 -10.33
C GLU A 83 3.83 -18.90 -9.66
N ARG A 84 2.56 -19.24 -9.76
CA ARG A 84 1.50 -18.48 -9.11
C ARG A 84 1.63 -18.53 -7.59
N GLU A 85 1.91 -19.70 -7.09
CA GLU A 85 2.12 -19.92 -5.67
C GLU A 85 3.30 -19.11 -5.16
N GLN A 86 4.38 -19.13 -5.90
CA GLN A 86 5.59 -18.40 -5.56
C GLN A 86 5.35 -16.89 -5.51
N ARG A 87 4.62 -16.37 -6.48
CA ARG A 87 4.26 -14.94 -6.51
C ARG A 87 3.38 -14.55 -5.33
N THR A 88 2.46 -15.43 -4.97
CA THR A 88 1.58 -15.19 -3.83
C THR A 88 2.39 -15.14 -2.53
N VAL A 89 3.32 -16.08 -2.37
CA VAL A 89 4.20 -16.12 -1.20
C VAL A 89 5.05 -14.85 -1.11
N GLU A 90 5.63 -14.42 -2.23
CA GLU A 90 6.43 -13.21 -2.27
C GLU A 90 5.62 -11.97 -1.87
N ARG A 91 4.38 -11.87 -2.36
CA ARG A 91 3.51 -10.77 -2.02
C ARG A 91 3.17 -10.75 -0.54
N LEU A 92 2.87 -11.93 0.01
CA LEU A 92 2.56 -12.04 1.44
C LEU A 92 3.76 -11.67 2.30
N ARG A 93 4.96 -12.08 1.88
CA ARG A 93 6.19 -11.70 2.58
C ARG A 93 6.40 -10.19 2.56
N LEU A 94 6.17 -9.58 1.41
CA LEU A 94 6.29 -8.13 1.28
C LEU A 94 5.29 -7.40 2.16
N GLN A 95 4.05 -7.86 2.17
CA GLN A 95 3.02 -7.28 3.01
C GLN A 95 3.38 -7.39 4.49
N ARG A 96 3.92 -8.54 4.90
CA ARG A 96 4.36 -8.74 6.27
C ARG A 96 5.49 -7.78 6.63
N ARG A 97 6.46 -7.62 5.75
CA ARG A 97 7.57 -6.68 5.97
C ARG A 97 7.07 -5.25 6.14
N LEU A 98 6.10 -4.86 5.31
CA LEU A 98 5.53 -3.52 5.39
C LEU A 98 4.79 -3.33 6.71
N CYS A 99 4.03 -4.32 7.14
CA CYS A 99 3.33 -4.26 8.42
C CYS A 99 4.32 -4.18 9.59
N GLU A 100 5.38 -4.98 9.55
CA GLU A 100 6.41 -4.95 10.58
C GLU A 100 7.12 -3.59 10.61
N ALA A 101 7.39 -3.02 9.44
CA ALA A 101 8.01 -1.71 9.37
C ALA A 101 7.14 -0.63 9.99
N VAL A 102 5.82 -0.71 9.76
CA VAL A 102 4.89 0.24 10.37
C VAL A 102 4.83 0.08 11.86
N GLU A 103 4.76 -1.16 12.34
CA GLU A 103 4.76 -1.42 13.77
C GLU A 103 6.04 -0.91 14.43
N SER A 104 7.17 -1.14 13.76
CA SER A 104 8.47 -0.65 14.24
C SER A 104 8.51 0.86 14.30
N LEU A 105 7.94 1.53 13.30
CA LEU A 105 7.86 2.99 13.29
C LEU A 105 6.89 3.53 14.35
N ALA A 106 5.83 2.81 14.61
CA ALA A 106 4.82 3.22 15.57
C ALA A 106 5.31 3.10 17.02
N GLU A 107 6.11 2.06 17.32
CA GLU A 107 6.54 1.80 18.68
C GLU A 107 7.30 2.95 19.34
N PRO A 108 8.30 3.56 18.69
CA PRO A 108 9.00 4.69 19.32
C PRO A 108 8.05 5.83 19.67
N TYR A 109 7.08 6.08 18.85
CA TYR A 109 6.09 7.13 19.10
C TYR A 109 5.17 6.78 20.25
N ARG A 110 4.76 5.54 20.36
CA ARG A 110 3.96 5.07 21.48
C ARG A 110 4.72 5.24 22.80
N THR A 111 5.97 4.86 22.79
CA THR A 111 6.83 5.00 23.98
C THR A 111 6.99 6.45 24.37
N THR A 112 7.12 7.33 23.40
CA THR A 112 7.29 8.76 23.64
C THR A 112 6.02 9.39 24.23
N VAL A 113 4.87 8.94 23.77
CA VAL A 113 3.59 9.51 24.21
C VAL A 113 3.21 9.04 25.61
N THR A 114 3.59 7.86 25.98
CA THR A 114 3.31 7.36 27.33
C THR A 114 4.30 7.88 28.35
#